data_65ab11b1020c542aba9f1b7d1dd87927
#
_entry.id   65ab11b1020c542aba9f1b7d1dd87927
#
_cell.length_a   1.000
_cell.length_b   1.000
_cell.length_c   1.000
_cell.angle_alpha   90.00
_cell.angle_beta   90.00
_cell.angle_gamma   90.00
#
_symmetry.space_group_name_H-M   'P 1'
#
loop_
_entity.id
_entity.type
_entity.pdbx_description
1 polymer ?
#
loop_
_entity_poly.entity_id
_entity_poly.type
_entity_poly.pdbx_seq_one_letter_code
_entity_poly.pdbx_strand_id
1 'polypeptide(L)'
;MRSLKLALLATAAVAVLSSAAFAADLVVDQPMAPAVIDNSFNWDGAYIGAFLQGQTAPAAFGLGVDLGVNALMNGLVIGGDLEAVASTGPNFSAQLTGKVGGAISDSAILYAYSGIGSRTFSSFYVPLGVGAEFAVAQNVSIKAEAQYNFDLTTSAENSAAVKVGLNWHF
;
A
#
# COMPACT_ATOMS: atom_id res chain seq x y z
N MET A 1 22.24 -2.40 17.59
CA MET A 1 21.70 -3.45 16.70
C MET A 1 20.26 -3.18 16.21
N ARG A 2 19.42 -2.43 16.95
CA ARG A 2 18.06 -2.02 16.51
C ARG A 2 18.09 -1.03 15.33
N SER A 3 18.99 -0.05 15.33
CA SER A 3 19.15 0.95 14.25
C SER A 3 19.58 0.36 12.90
N LEU A 4 20.38 -0.71 12.91
CA LEU A 4 20.86 -1.36 11.69
C LEU A 4 19.72 -2.11 10.96
N LYS A 5 18.77 -2.69 11.71
CA LYS A 5 17.61 -3.40 11.15
C LYS A 5 16.61 -2.44 10.50
N LEU A 6 16.39 -1.26 11.09
CA LEU A 6 15.57 -0.21 10.49
C LEU A 6 16.19 0.34 9.20
N ALA A 7 17.52 0.53 9.19
CA ALA A 7 18.22 1.00 7.99
C ALA A 7 18.15 -0.02 6.85
N LEU A 8 18.20 -1.33 7.14
CA LEU A 8 18.07 -2.37 6.13
C LEU A 8 16.65 -2.45 5.52
N LEU A 9 15.61 -2.26 6.35
CA LEU A 9 14.22 -2.24 5.87
C LEU A 9 13.93 -1.01 5.01
N ALA A 10 14.45 0.16 5.40
CA ALA A 10 14.32 1.39 4.61
C ALA A 10 15.06 1.28 3.26
N THR A 11 16.24 0.64 3.25
CA THR A 11 17.03 0.44 2.01
C THR A 11 16.35 -0.57 1.06
N ALA A 12 15.69 -1.60 1.60
CA ALA A 12 14.96 -2.55 0.77
C ALA A 12 13.73 -1.91 0.10
N ALA A 13 13.02 -1.03 0.80
CA ALA A 13 11.89 -0.30 0.24
C ALA A 13 12.31 0.67 -0.89
N VAL A 14 13.44 1.34 -0.73
CA VAL A 14 14.00 2.25 -1.75
C VAL A 14 14.54 1.48 -2.95
N ALA A 15 15.12 0.29 -2.76
CA ALA A 15 15.64 -0.53 -3.85
C ALA A 15 14.53 -1.09 -4.76
N VAL A 16 13.33 -1.37 -4.22
CA VAL A 16 12.19 -1.81 -5.03
C VAL A 16 11.62 -0.66 -5.87
N LEU A 17 11.68 0.57 -5.38
CA LEU A 17 11.21 1.75 -6.12
C LEU A 17 12.18 2.18 -7.24
N SER A 18 13.49 1.92 -7.09
CA SER A 18 14.49 2.33 -8.08
C SER A 18 14.54 1.41 -9.32
N SER A 19 14.11 0.15 -9.22
CA SER A 19 14.10 -0.76 -10.36
C SER A 19 12.94 -0.53 -11.34
N ALA A 20 11.87 0.15 -10.91
CA ALA A 20 10.74 0.51 -11.77
C ALA A 20 11.02 1.72 -12.69
N ALA A 21 12.06 2.50 -12.40
CA ALA A 21 12.37 3.74 -13.15
C ALA A 21 13.13 3.52 -14.46
N PHE A 22 13.62 2.32 -14.76
CA PHE A 22 14.45 2.05 -15.96
C PHE A 22 13.69 1.47 -17.16
N ALA A 23 12.36 1.34 -17.08
CA ALA A 23 11.57 0.74 -18.17
C ALA A 23 10.91 1.74 -19.13
N ALA A 24 11.21 3.04 -19.05
CA ALA A 24 10.48 4.07 -19.76
C ALA A 24 11.33 4.87 -20.76
N ASP A 25 12.12 4.21 -21.59
CA ASP A 25 12.67 4.91 -22.77
C ASP A 25 12.86 3.95 -23.96
N LEU A 26 11.78 3.72 -24.67
CA LEU A 26 11.81 3.23 -26.03
C LEU A 26 10.94 4.14 -26.90
N VAL A 27 11.56 5.18 -27.45
CA VAL A 27 10.93 5.99 -28.50
C VAL A 27 10.88 5.16 -29.77
N VAL A 28 9.70 4.70 -30.13
CA VAL A 28 9.42 4.12 -31.45
C VAL A 28 8.66 5.17 -32.27
N ASP A 29 9.23 5.53 -33.39
CA ASP A 29 8.65 6.43 -34.40
C ASP A 29 7.26 5.93 -34.83
N GLN A 30 6.23 6.78 -34.68
CA GLN A 30 4.86 6.39 -34.98
C GLN A 30 4.39 6.83 -36.36
N PRO A 31 3.80 5.93 -37.15
CA PRO A 31 2.85 6.30 -38.19
C PRO A 31 1.43 6.42 -37.63
N MET A 32 0.83 7.59 -37.83
CA MET A 32 -0.60 7.95 -37.74
C MET A 32 -1.43 7.35 -36.62
N ALA A 33 -1.92 8.23 -35.74
CA ALA A 33 -2.74 7.96 -34.60
C ALA A 33 -4.01 7.16 -34.91
N PRO A 34 -4.18 5.97 -34.34
CA PRO A 34 -5.50 5.41 -34.10
C PRO A 34 -6.17 6.20 -32.97
N ALA A 35 -7.49 6.20 -32.95
CA ALA A 35 -8.29 6.82 -31.94
C ALA A 35 -7.70 6.60 -30.54
N VAL A 36 -7.50 7.69 -29.79
CA VAL A 36 -7.06 7.64 -28.40
C VAL A 36 -8.11 6.86 -27.64
N ILE A 37 -7.88 5.57 -27.45
CA ILE A 37 -8.55 4.82 -26.41
C ILE A 37 -7.89 5.34 -25.12
N ASP A 38 -8.64 6.08 -24.35
CA ASP A 38 -8.22 6.49 -23.00
C ASP A 38 -8.04 5.22 -22.17
N ASN A 39 -6.82 4.72 -22.13
CA ASN A 39 -6.43 3.53 -21.37
C ASN A 39 -5.95 3.90 -19.96
N SER A 40 -6.33 5.08 -19.47
CA SER A 40 -6.05 5.44 -18.09
C SER A 40 -6.72 4.45 -17.15
N PHE A 41 -5.96 4.00 -16.16
CA PHE A 41 -6.49 3.09 -15.14
C PHE A 41 -7.54 3.83 -14.30
N ASN A 42 -8.69 3.19 -14.08
CA ASN A 42 -9.73 3.76 -13.23
C ASN A 42 -9.40 3.54 -11.76
N TRP A 43 -8.88 4.58 -11.11
CA TRP A 43 -8.61 4.58 -9.67
C TRP A 43 -9.85 4.86 -8.81
N ASP A 44 -10.94 5.31 -9.41
CA ASP A 44 -12.20 5.65 -8.73
C ASP A 44 -13.03 4.40 -8.53
N GLY A 45 -13.62 4.24 -7.35
CA GLY A 45 -14.48 3.10 -7.05
C GLY A 45 -13.99 2.20 -5.95
N ALA A 46 -14.62 1.04 -5.85
CA ALA A 46 -14.30 0.03 -4.84
C ALA A 46 -13.21 -0.92 -5.34
N TYR A 47 -12.47 -1.49 -4.41
CA TYR A 47 -11.50 -2.56 -4.70
C TYR A 47 -11.44 -3.56 -3.55
N ILE A 48 -10.95 -4.75 -3.88
CA ILE A 48 -10.60 -5.79 -2.93
C ILE A 48 -9.18 -6.26 -3.22
N GLY A 49 -8.41 -6.54 -2.19
CA GLY A 49 -7.03 -6.95 -2.34
C GLY A 49 -6.59 -8.05 -1.40
N ALA A 50 -5.39 -8.54 -1.69
CA ALA A 50 -4.66 -9.45 -0.84
C ALA A 50 -3.18 -9.04 -0.81
N PHE A 51 -2.55 -9.16 0.35
CA PHE A 51 -1.18 -8.70 0.54
C PHE A 51 -0.40 -9.56 1.53
N LEU A 52 0.91 -9.54 1.36
CA LEU A 52 1.87 -10.06 2.34
C LEU A 52 2.38 -8.90 3.19
N GLN A 53 2.52 -9.14 4.48
CA GLN A 53 3.06 -8.18 5.44
C GLN A 53 4.25 -8.76 6.19
N GLY A 54 5.31 -7.95 6.33
CA GLY A 54 6.39 -8.20 7.27
C GLY A 54 6.41 -7.10 8.34
N GLN A 55 6.52 -7.44 9.61
CA GLN A 55 6.58 -6.48 10.72
C GLN A 55 7.74 -6.74 11.68
N THR A 56 8.13 -5.71 12.46
CA THR A 56 9.35 -5.75 13.28
C THR A 56 9.11 -6.09 14.75
N ALA A 57 7.99 -5.71 15.35
CA ALA A 57 7.72 -5.89 16.77
C ALA A 57 6.26 -6.31 17.03
N PRO A 58 6.00 -7.56 17.41
CA PRO A 58 6.94 -8.68 17.29
C PRO A 58 7.28 -8.97 15.83
N ALA A 59 8.48 -9.50 15.58
CA ALA A 59 8.87 -9.87 14.22
C ALA A 59 7.96 -11.00 13.72
N ALA A 60 7.19 -10.74 12.66
CA ALA A 60 6.22 -11.68 12.12
C ALA A 60 5.99 -11.42 10.63
N PHE A 61 5.56 -12.48 9.94
CA PHE A 61 5.00 -12.39 8.60
C PHE A 61 3.49 -12.63 8.68
N GLY A 62 2.76 -11.96 7.80
CA GLY A 62 1.30 -12.08 7.72
C GLY A 62 0.81 -12.14 6.29
N LEU A 63 -0.35 -12.76 6.14
CA LEU A 63 -1.18 -12.68 4.94
C LEU A 63 -2.40 -11.83 5.30
N GLY A 64 -2.67 -10.83 4.50
CA GLY A 64 -3.79 -9.92 4.70
C GLY A 64 -4.72 -9.87 3.50
N VAL A 65 -5.92 -9.39 3.78
CA VAL A 65 -6.91 -8.98 2.79
C VAL A 65 -7.34 -7.56 3.09
N ASP A 66 -7.74 -6.83 2.07
CA ASP A 66 -8.26 -5.48 2.19
C ASP A 66 -9.50 -5.28 1.31
N LEU A 67 -10.32 -4.36 1.75
CA LEU A 67 -11.47 -3.85 1.04
C LEU A 67 -11.44 -2.33 1.15
N GLY A 68 -11.48 -1.63 0.04
CA GLY A 68 -11.40 -0.19 0.05
C GLY A 68 -12.23 0.49 -1.00
N VAL A 69 -12.28 1.82 -0.87
CA VAL A 69 -12.90 2.71 -1.85
C VAL A 69 -11.98 3.90 -2.08
N ASN A 70 -11.90 4.34 -3.32
CA ASN A 70 -11.19 5.55 -3.72
C ASN A 70 -12.14 6.51 -4.43
N ALA A 71 -11.89 7.79 -4.25
CA ALA A 71 -12.44 8.88 -5.08
C ALA A 71 -11.28 9.63 -5.71
N LEU A 72 -11.30 9.78 -7.03
CA LEU A 72 -10.31 10.52 -7.80
C LEU A 72 -10.89 11.88 -8.22
N MET A 73 -10.30 12.97 -7.77
CA MET A 73 -10.73 14.35 -8.07
C MET A 73 -9.55 15.18 -8.55
N ASN A 74 -9.50 15.47 -9.86
CA ASN A 74 -8.43 16.30 -10.46
C ASN A 74 -7.00 15.81 -10.12
N GLY A 75 -6.78 14.49 -10.14
CA GLY A 75 -5.49 13.89 -9.79
C GLY A 75 -5.25 13.69 -8.29
N LEU A 76 -6.12 14.21 -7.42
CA LEU A 76 -6.12 13.93 -5.98
C LEU A 76 -6.90 12.63 -5.73
N VAL A 77 -6.29 11.71 -5.00
CA VAL A 77 -6.90 10.47 -4.55
C VAL A 77 -7.25 10.62 -3.07
N ILE A 78 -8.52 10.38 -2.74
CA ILE A 78 -8.99 10.25 -1.36
C ILE A 78 -9.67 8.91 -1.23
N GLY A 79 -9.39 8.16 -0.17
CA GLY A 79 -9.96 6.83 -0.01
C GLY A 79 -9.98 6.35 1.43
N GLY A 80 -10.53 5.15 1.60
CA GLY A 80 -10.53 4.45 2.87
C GLY A 80 -10.40 2.96 2.66
N ASP A 81 -9.74 2.30 3.60
CA ASP A 81 -9.45 0.87 3.58
C ASP A 81 -9.84 0.21 4.88
N LEU A 82 -10.42 -0.98 4.79
CA LEU A 82 -10.53 -1.94 5.88
C LEU A 82 -9.59 -3.12 5.57
N GLU A 83 -8.63 -3.35 6.44
CA GLU A 83 -7.65 -4.42 6.30
C GLU A 83 -7.78 -5.43 7.45
N ALA A 84 -7.53 -6.70 7.14
CA ALA A 84 -7.43 -7.78 8.11
C ALA A 84 -6.20 -8.63 7.80
N VAL A 85 -5.39 -8.93 8.82
CA VAL A 85 -4.13 -9.66 8.69
C VAL A 85 -4.08 -10.81 9.68
N ALA A 86 -3.78 -12.00 9.18
CA ALA A 86 -3.39 -13.15 9.96
C ALA A 86 -1.87 -13.31 9.92
N SER A 87 -1.21 -13.21 11.07
CA SER A 87 0.25 -13.28 11.18
C SER A 87 0.72 -14.61 11.71
N THR A 88 2.01 -14.93 11.47
CA THR A 88 2.69 -16.07 12.12
C THR A 88 2.65 -15.91 13.64
N GLY A 89 2.01 -16.87 14.34
CA GLY A 89 1.68 -16.77 15.75
C GLY A 89 0.18 -16.51 15.97
N PRO A 90 -0.27 -16.34 17.21
CA PRO A 90 -1.71 -16.19 17.54
C PRO A 90 -2.25 -14.77 17.25
N ASN A 91 -1.60 -14.00 16.40
CA ASN A 91 -1.91 -12.58 16.21
C ASN A 91 -2.76 -12.36 14.96
N PHE A 92 -3.99 -11.97 15.19
CA PHE A 92 -4.87 -11.37 14.18
C PHE A 92 -4.89 -9.86 14.38
N SER A 93 -4.83 -9.09 13.31
CA SER A 93 -5.02 -7.64 13.37
C SER A 93 -6.01 -7.19 12.31
N ALA A 94 -6.75 -6.14 12.65
CA ALA A 94 -7.62 -5.44 11.72
C ALA A 94 -7.40 -3.94 11.88
N GLN A 95 -7.50 -3.20 10.77
CA GLN A 95 -7.38 -1.73 10.80
C GLN A 95 -8.34 -1.09 9.81
N LEU A 96 -8.82 0.10 10.17
CA LEU A 96 -9.58 1.00 9.32
C LEU A 96 -8.71 2.24 9.10
N THR A 97 -8.44 2.57 7.84
CA THR A 97 -7.59 3.70 7.48
C THR A 97 -8.27 4.61 6.47
N GLY A 98 -7.92 5.89 6.53
CA GLY A 98 -8.18 6.87 5.47
C GLY A 98 -6.88 7.18 4.75
N LYS A 99 -6.94 7.35 3.44
CA LYS A 99 -5.79 7.70 2.61
C LYS A 99 -6.02 8.96 1.79
N VAL A 100 -4.94 9.69 1.57
CA VAL A 100 -4.91 10.85 0.69
C VAL A 100 -3.60 10.83 -0.11
N GLY A 101 -3.70 11.14 -1.39
CA GLY A 101 -2.54 11.09 -2.27
C GLY A 101 -2.79 11.74 -3.62
N GLY A 102 -1.99 11.39 -4.60
CA GLY A 102 -2.11 11.91 -5.95
C GLY A 102 -1.73 10.88 -7.00
N ALA A 103 -2.38 11.00 -8.16
CA ALA A 103 -1.96 10.31 -9.36
C ALA A 103 -0.68 10.97 -9.89
N ILE A 104 0.41 10.21 -9.95
CA ILE A 104 1.70 10.66 -10.47
C ILE A 104 1.84 10.31 -11.96
N SER A 105 1.00 9.41 -12.45
CA SER A 105 0.80 9.07 -13.86
C SER A 105 -0.56 8.41 -14.04
N ASP A 106 -0.94 8.12 -15.28
CA ASP A 106 -2.20 7.42 -15.60
C ASP A 106 -2.26 6.01 -14.99
N SER A 107 -1.12 5.44 -14.65
CA SER A 107 -0.98 4.08 -14.13
C SER A 107 -0.39 4.00 -12.72
N ALA A 108 -0.16 5.12 -12.03
CA ALA A 108 0.46 5.11 -10.71
C ALA A 108 -0.09 6.18 -9.78
N ILE A 109 -0.31 5.81 -8.53
CA ILE A 109 -0.67 6.72 -7.42
C ILE A 109 0.32 6.60 -6.28
N LEU A 110 0.55 7.72 -5.60
CA LEU A 110 1.26 7.79 -4.32
C LEU A 110 0.31 8.34 -3.26
N TYR A 111 0.32 7.77 -2.06
CA TYR A 111 -0.55 8.20 -0.98
C TYR A 111 0.10 8.06 0.39
N ALA A 112 -0.41 8.85 1.33
CA ALA A 112 -0.22 8.66 2.75
C ALA A 112 -1.53 8.21 3.38
N TYR A 113 -1.47 7.45 4.46
CA TYR A 113 -2.64 6.96 5.15
C TYR A 113 -2.45 6.91 6.66
N SER A 114 -3.54 7.00 7.38
CA SER A 114 -3.60 6.81 8.82
C SER A 114 -5.00 6.35 9.24
N GLY A 115 -5.12 5.87 10.47
CA GLY A 115 -6.40 5.37 10.96
C GLY A 115 -6.30 4.78 12.35
N ILE A 116 -7.08 3.74 12.58
CA ILE A 116 -7.08 3.00 13.83
C ILE A 116 -7.03 1.50 13.53
N GLY A 117 -6.23 0.77 14.28
CA GLY A 117 -6.12 -0.68 14.20
C GLY A 117 -6.22 -1.34 15.56
N SER A 118 -6.55 -2.62 15.55
CA SER A 118 -6.57 -3.46 16.74
C SER A 118 -5.84 -4.78 16.49
N ARG A 119 -5.07 -5.23 17.49
CA ARG A 119 -4.48 -6.57 17.52
C ARG A 119 -5.28 -7.45 18.47
N THR A 120 -5.79 -8.57 17.95
CA THR A 120 -6.55 -9.57 18.72
C THR A 120 -7.72 -8.94 19.54
N PHE A 121 -8.26 -7.80 19.06
CA PHE A 121 -9.32 -6.99 19.70
C PHE A 121 -9.00 -6.55 21.15
N SER A 122 -7.73 -6.61 21.57
CA SER A 122 -7.32 -6.29 22.93
C SER A 122 -6.36 -5.10 23.02
N SER A 123 -5.58 -4.82 22.00
CA SER A 123 -4.71 -3.66 21.93
C SER A 123 -4.97 -2.83 20.68
N PHE A 124 -5.00 -1.51 20.86
CA PHE A 124 -5.26 -0.57 19.79
C PHE A 124 -3.98 0.16 19.38
N TYR A 125 -3.87 0.50 18.11
CA TYR A 125 -2.75 1.26 17.56
C TYR A 125 -3.23 2.25 16.49
N VAL A 126 -2.43 3.29 16.26
CA VAL A 126 -2.59 4.24 15.16
C VAL A 126 -1.55 3.89 14.10
N PRO A 127 -1.96 3.40 12.92
CA PRO A 127 -1.07 3.24 11.78
C PRO A 127 -0.82 4.61 11.13
N LEU A 128 0.42 4.87 10.76
CA LEU A 128 0.81 5.97 9.88
C LEU A 128 1.68 5.38 8.78
N GLY A 129 1.29 5.55 7.54
CA GLY A 129 1.99 4.92 6.43
C GLY A 129 1.98 5.74 5.16
N VAL A 130 2.81 5.29 4.24
CA VAL A 130 2.87 5.76 2.86
C VAL A 130 2.81 4.56 1.93
N GLY A 131 2.22 4.74 0.77
CA GLY A 131 2.09 3.68 -0.22
C GLY A 131 2.18 4.19 -1.64
N ALA A 132 2.53 3.28 -2.52
CA ALA A 132 2.46 3.43 -3.96
C ALA A 132 1.65 2.28 -4.54
N GLU A 133 0.87 2.57 -5.56
CA GLU A 133 0.07 1.59 -6.27
C GLU A 133 0.28 1.78 -7.78
N PHE A 134 0.47 0.67 -8.50
CA PHE A 134 0.77 0.64 -9.92
C PHE A 134 -0.22 -0.26 -10.64
N ALA A 135 -0.91 0.26 -11.64
CA ALA A 135 -1.77 -0.51 -12.52
C ALA A 135 -0.94 -1.47 -13.39
N VAL A 136 -1.30 -2.75 -13.38
CA VAL A 136 -0.62 -3.80 -14.16
C VAL A 136 -1.56 -4.45 -15.19
N ALA A 137 -2.86 -4.26 -15.03
CA ALA A 137 -3.90 -4.66 -15.98
C ALA A 137 -5.09 -3.71 -15.84
N GLN A 138 -6.13 -3.85 -16.65
CA GLN A 138 -7.29 -2.94 -16.67
C GLN A 138 -7.97 -2.74 -15.30
N ASN A 139 -7.98 -3.77 -14.46
CA ASN A 139 -8.64 -3.76 -13.13
C ASN A 139 -7.69 -4.20 -12.02
N VAL A 140 -6.41 -4.44 -12.30
CA VAL A 140 -5.47 -4.99 -11.31
C VAL A 140 -4.34 -4.01 -11.10
N SER A 141 -4.07 -3.72 -9.84
CA SER A 141 -2.89 -2.97 -9.42
C SER A 141 -2.03 -3.77 -8.44
N ILE A 142 -0.75 -3.41 -8.38
CA ILE A 142 0.20 -3.85 -7.36
C ILE A 142 0.36 -2.71 -6.38
N LYS A 143 0.22 -2.99 -5.07
CA LYS A 143 0.50 -2.02 -4.02
C LYS A 143 1.76 -2.37 -3.24
N ALA A 144 2.49 -1.35 -2.81
CA ALA A 144 3.59 -1.44 -1.86
C ALA A 144 3.43 -0.34 -0.81
N GLU A 145 3.50 -0.72 0.46
CA GLU A 145 3.29 0.20 1.59
C GLU A 145 4.37 0.03 2.65
N ALA A 146 4.70 1.14 3.29
CA ALA A 146 5.49 1.19 4.51
C ALA A 146 4.67 1.86 5.61
N GLN A 147 4.57 1.23 6.77
CA GLN A 147 3.71 1.61 7.88
C GLN A 147 4.49 1.62 9.19
N TYR A 148 4.20 2.59 10.05
CA TYR A 148 4.62 2.61 11.43
C TYR A 148 3.38 2.62 12.33
N ASN A 149 3.34 1.71 13.31
CA ASN A 149 2.24 1.56 14.25
C ASN A 149 2.63 2.18 15.58
N PHE A 150 1.90 3.20 15.98
CA PHE A 150 1.97 3.79 17.31
C PHE A 150 1.01 3.03 18.22
N ASP A 151 1.53 2.23 19.13
CA ASP A 151 0.70 1.48 20.05
C ASP A 151 0.11 2.41 21.14
N LEU A 152 -1.20 2.30 21.36
CA LEU A 152 -1.93 3.08 22.36
C LEU A 152 -2.00 2.36 23.71
N THR A 153 -1.55 1.12 23.77
CA THR A 153 -1.60 0.29 24.98
C THR A 153 -0.22 0.27 25.63
N THR A 154 -0.14 0.61 26.89
CA THR A 154 1.12 0.77 27.66
C THR A 154 2.04 -0.46 27.71
N SER A 155 1.56 -1.62 27.30
CA SER A 155 2.29 -2.89 27.34
C SER A 155 2.80 -3.37 25.98
N ALA A 156 2.51 -2.64 24.90
CA ALA A 156 2.88 -3.03 23.54
C ALA A 156 3.97 -2.13 22.97
N GLU A 157 4.83 -2.70 22.13
CA GLU A 157 5.89 -1.96 21.46
C GLU A 157 5.41 -1.42 20.11
N ASN A 158 5.81 -0.20 19.79
CA ASN A 158 5.66 0.36 18.44
C ASN A 158 6.31 -0.57 17.41
N SER A 159 5.70 -0.70 16.25
CA SER A 159 6.19 -1.59 15.19
C SER A 159 6.22 -0.90 13.84
N ALA A 160 7.19 -1.29 13.01
CA ALA A 160 7.20 -0.96 11.59
C ALA A 160 6.73 -2.18 10.79
N ALA A 161 6.01 -1.94 9.72
CA ALA A 161 5.58 -2.97 8.79
C ALA A 161 5.80 -2.54 7.34
N VAL A 162 6.02 -3.51 6.48
CA VAL A 162 5.99 -3.35 5.03
C VAL A 162 4.97 -4.31 4.46
N LYS A 163 4.23 -3.88 3.44
CA LYS A 163 3.21 -4.67 2.77
C LYS A 163 3.42 -4.62 1.27
N VAL A 164 3.18 -5.74 0.59
CA VAL A 164 3.13 -5.84 -0.87
C VAL A 164 1.93 -6.70 -1.23
N GLY A 165 1.11 -6.24 -2.16
CA GLY A 165 -0.13 -6.90 -2.51
C GLY A 165 -0.65 -6.58 -3.89
N LEU A 166 -1.80 -7.16 -4.19
CA LEU A 166 -2.56 -6.96 -5.41
C LEU A 166 -3.96 -6.51 -5.05
N ASN A 167 -4.46 -5.52 -5.78
CA ASN A 167 -5.84 -5.04 -5.65
C ASN A 167 -6.59 -5.29 -6.97
N TRP A 168 -7.83 -5.69 -6.87
CA TRP A 168 -8.80 -5.78 -7.95
C TRP A 168 -9.81 -4.65 -7.82
N HIS A 169 -9.86 -3.78 -8.82
CA HIS A 169 -10.75 -2.62 -8.89
C HIS A 169 -12.03 -2.95 -9.68
N PHE A 170 -13.17 -2.38 -9.27
CA PHE A 170 -14.49 -2.63 -9.84
C PHE A 170 -15.01 -1.42 -10.62
#